data_561e08ca3bc04360b82f8359507bd264
#
_entry.id   561e08ca3bc04360b82f8359507bd264
#
_cell.length_a   1.000
_cell.length_b   1.000
_cell.length_c   1.000
_cell.angle_alpha   90.00
_cell.angle_beta   90.00
_cell.angle_gamma   90.00
#
_symmetry.space_group_name_H-M   'P 1'
#
loop_
_entity.id
_entity.type
_entity.pdbx_description
1 polymer ?
#
loop_
_entity_poly.entity_id
_entity_poly.type
_entity_poly.pdbx_seq_one_letter_code
_entity_poly.pdbx_strand_id
1 'polypeptide(L)'
;MSGPSQVKNVPKPWGHETIWAHTDTYVGKILHITAGQALSVQYHNVKDETVYLLSGNLIYRVWDGDTPRNVDLAVGQAFRITPGTIHQMEAVTDCDVLEVSTPHLDDVVRIKDRYGREGTSAP
;
A
#
# COMPACT_ATOMS: atom_id res chain seq x y z
N MET A 1 -1.47 28.39 4.64
CA MET A 1 -2.01 28.58 5.99
C MET A 1 -2.25 27.25 6.66
N SER A 2 -1.91 27.16 7.93
CA SER A 2 -2.11 25.91 8.69
C SER A 2 -3.55 25.78 9.16
N GLY A 3 -4.05 24.56 9.20
CA GLY A 3 -5.41 24.28 9.66
C GLY A 3 -5.75 22.80 9.59
N PRO A 4 -7.02 22.44 9.87
CA PRO A 4 -7.47 21.06 9.76
C PRO A 4 -7.29 20.51 8.36
N SER A 5 -6.87 19.26 8.26
CA SER A 5 -6.73 18.52 7.01
C SER A 5 -8.01 17.73 6.73
N GLN A 6 -8.38 17.63 5.47
CA GLN A 6 -9.52 16.82 5.05
C GLN A 6 -9.14 15.34 5.04
N VAL A 7 -10.03 14.49 5.59
CA VAL A 7 -9.86 13.04 5.60
C VAL A 7 -10.81 12.42 4.57
N LYS A 8 -10.27 11.54 3.72
CA LYS A 8 -11.03 10.83 2.71
C LYS A 8 -10.92 9.33 2.93
N ASN A 9 -12.06 8.64 3.03
CA ASN A 9 -12.11 7.19 3.12
C ASN A 9 -12.46 6.60 1.75
N VAL A 10 -11.65 5.65 1.29
CA VAL A 10 -11.82 4.98 -0.01
C VAL A 10 -12.00 3.48 0.22
N PRO A 11 -13.18 2.91 -0.11
CA PRO A 11 -13.38 1.47 -0.04
C PRO A 11 -12.51 0.75 -1.07
N LYS A 12 -11.95 -0.37 -0.66
CA LYS A 12 -11.12 -1.24 -1.49
C LYS A 12 -11.64 -2.67 -1.40
N PRO A 13 -11.42 -3.52 -2.42
CA PRO A 13 -11.86 -4.92 -2.34
C PRO A 13 -11.21 -5.71 -1.19
N TRP A 14 -10.02 -5.28 -0.74
CA TRP A 14 -9.28 -5.92 0.36
C TRP A 14 -9.50 -5.25 1.72
N GLY A 15 -10.27 -4.16 1.80
CA GLY A 15 -10.51 -3.40 3.03
C GLY A 15 -10.83 -1.94 2.71
N HIS A 16 -10.03 -1.01 3.21
CA HIS A 16 -10.20 0.42 2.90
C HIS A 16 -8.92 1.21 3.14
N GLU A 17 -8.86 2.39 2.52
CA GLU A 17 -7.82 3.40 2.76
C GLU A 17 -8.43 4.61 3.46
N THR A 18 -7.73 5.13 4.45
CA THR A 18 -8.00 6.44 5.05
C THR A 18 -6.87 7.38 4.68
N ILE A 19 -7.15 8.30 3.74
CA ILE A 19 -6.18 9.32 3.31
C ILE A 19 -6.35 10.51 4.25
N TRP A 20 -5.40 10.70 5.15
CA TRP A 20 -5.46 11.73 6.18
C TRP A 20 -4.55 12.92 5.88
N ALA A 21 -3.65 12.80 4.90
CA ALA A 21 -2.79 13.89 4.43
C ALA A 21 -2.61 13.78 2.93
N HIS A 22 -2.81 14.90 2.22
CA HIS A 22 -2.59 14.98 0.78
C HIS A 22 -2.24 16.42 0.43
N THR A 23 -1.00 16.62 0.04
CA THR A 23 -0.46 17.92 -0.38
C THR A 23 0.26 17.76 -1.71
N ASP A 24 0.80 18.85 -2.23
CA ASP A 24 1.59 18.83 -3.47
C ASP A 24 2.88 18.03 -3.37
N THR A 25 3.33 17.72 -2.15
CA THR A 25 4.62 17.10 -1.92
C THR A 25 4.56 15.72 -1.22
N TYR A 26 3.45 15.40 -0.54
CA TYR A 26 3.35 14.13 0.16
C TYR A 26 1.90 13.65 0.31
N VAL A 27 1.77 12.36 0.60
CA VAL A 27 0.52 11.70 0.98
C VAL A 27 0.76 10.87 2.24
N GLY A 28 -0.20 10.92 3.16
CA GLY A 28 -0.25 10.04 4.31
C GLY A 28 -1.58 9.29 4.34
N LYS A 29 -1.53 7.97 4.51
CA LYS A 29 -2.75 7.16 4.61
C LYS A 29 -2.59 5.96 5.54
N ILE A 30 -3.73 5.44 5.98
CA ILE A 30 -3.80 4.19 6.71
C ILE A 30 -4.53 3.19 5.82
N LEU A 31 -3.92 2.03 5.60
CA LEU A 31 -4.52 0.91 4.89
C LEU A 31 -5.03 -0.07 5.92
N HIS A 32 -6.33 -0.33 5.91
CA HIS A 32 -6.91 -1.44 6.66
C HIS A 32 -7.09 -2.62 5.72
N ILE A 33 -6.35 -3.70 5.97
CA ILE A 33 -6.39 -4.91 5.14
C ILE A 33 -7.05 -6.01 5.94
N THR A 34 -8.18 -6.51 5.45
CA THR A 34 -8.92 -7.58 6.10
C THR A 34 -8.14 -8.89 6.05
N ALA A 35 -8.20 -9.69 7.11
CA ALA A 35 -7.55 -10.98 7.22
C ALA A 35 -7.80 -11.86 5.97
N GLY A 36 -6.73 -12.43 5.43
CA GLY A 36 -6.78 -13.28 4.24
C GLY A 36 -6.83 -12.52 2.92
N GLN A 37 -6.94 -11.20 2.94
CA GLN A 37 -6.97 -10.37 1.72
C GLN A 37 -5.57 -9.88 1.36
N ALA A 38 -5.39 -9.54 0.10
CA ALA A 38 -4.11 -9.03 -0.40
C ALA A 38 -4.35 -7.88 -1.38
N LEU A 39 -3.42 -6.93 -1.40
CA LEU A 39 -3.34 -5.95 -2.47
C LEU A 39 -2.86 -6.67 -3.75
N SER A 40 -2.91 -5.96 -4.89
CA SER A 40 -2.38 -6.50 -6.14
C SER A 40 -0.85 -6.69 -6.07
N VAL A 41 -0.35 -7.57 -6.92
CA VAL A 41 1.06 -7.57 -7.31
C VAL A 41 1.23 -6.37 -8.25
N GLN A 42 2.02 -5.39 -7.85
CA GLN A 42 2.04 -4.08 -8.48
C GLN A 42 3.41 -3.41 -8.41
N TYR A 43 3.59 -2.40 -9.23
CA TYR A 43 4.71 -1.45 -9.09
C TYR A 43 4.23 -0.03 -9.40
N HIS A 44 5.06 0.93 -9.03
CA HIS A 44 4.84 2.36 -9.31
C HIS A 44 5.96 2.88 -10.20
N ASN A 45 5.62 3.75 -11.15
CA ASN A 45 6.63 4.32 -12.05
C ASN A 45 7.46 5.43 -11.38
N VAL A 46 6.82 6.27 -10.58
CA VAL A 46 7.41 7.47 -9.96
C VAL A 46 7.24 7.46 -8.45
N LYS A 47 6.11 6.94 -7.96
CA LYS A 47 5.76 6.96 -6.55
C LYS A 47 6.80 6.23 -5.70
N ASP A 48 7.27 6.92 -4.67
CA ASP A 48 8.15 6.39 -3.62
C ASP A 48 7.32 6.33 -2.33
N GLU A 49 7.31 5.18 -1.67
CA GLU A 49 6.51 4.98 -0.48
C GLU A 49 7.25 4.23 0.61
N THR A 50 6.86 4.51 1.85
CA THR A 50 7.31 3.75 3.02
C THR A 50 6.08 3.38 3.84
N VAL A 51 6.00 2.11 4.23
CA VAL A 51 4.93 1.61 5.07
C VAL A 51 5.45 1.26 6.45
N TYR A 52 4.58 1.36 7.45
CA TYR A 52 4.85 1.04 8.85
C TYR A 52 3.69 0.21 9.37
N LEU A 53 3.97 -0.98 9.92
CA LEU A 53 2.92 -1.84 10.44
C LEU A 53 2.49 -1.39 11.84
N LEU A 54 1.23 -0.94 11.95
CA LEU A 54 0.63 -0.53 13.20
C LEU A 54 0.08 -1.71 13.99
N SER A 55 -0.55 -2.67 13.31
CA SER A 55 -1.16 -3.84 13.95
C SER A 55 -1.34 -4.98 12.97
N GLY A 56 -1.38 -6.21 13.49
CA GLY A 56 -1.62 -7.42 12.73
C GLY A 56 -0.36 -8.13 12.26
N ASN A 57 -0.54 -9.14 11.41
CA ASN A 57 0.53 -9.92 10.79
C ASN A 57 0.46 -9.72 9.28
N LEU A 58 1.52 -9.15 8.71
CA LEU A 58 1.60 -8.78 7.31
C LEU A 58 2.74 -9.51 6.61
N ILE A 59 2.46 -10.11 5.46
CA ILE A 59 3.49 -10.62 4.55
C ILE A 59 3.72 -9.55 3.48
N TYR A 60 4.97 -9.10 3.37
CA TYR A 60 5.39 -8.20 2.31
C TYR A 60 6.20 -8.98 1.28
N ARG A 61 5.68 -9.10 0.05
CA ARG A 61 6.39 -9.79 -1.04
C ARG A 61 7.06 -8.77 -1.94
N VAL A 62 8.33 -9.02 -2.23
CA VAL A 62 9.15 -8.14 -3.07
C VAL A 62 9.84 -9.00 -4.14
N TRP A 63 9.74 -8.57 -5.39
CA TRP A 63 10.41 -9.24 -6.51
C TRP A 63 11.72 -8.52 -6.82
N ASP A 64 12.84 -9.20 -6.49
CA ASP A 64 14.19 -8.75 -6.86
C ASP A 64 14.66 -9.44 -8.15
N GLY A 65 13.75 -10.15 -8.83
CA GLY A 65 13.95 -10.95 -10.04
C GLY A 65 12.67 -11.71 -10.33
N ASP A 66 12.76 -12.96 -10.79
CA ASP A 66 11.59 -13.75 -11.19
C ASP A 66 10.84 -14.36 -9.99
N THR A 67 11.50 -14.50 -8.85
CA THR A 67 10.94 -15.14 -7.66
C THR A 67 10.76 -14.11 -6.55
N PRO A 68 9.58 -14.08 -5.87
CA PRO A 68 9.38 -13.17 -4.78
C PRO A 68 10.16 -13.58 -3.52
N ARG A 69 10.64 -12.58 -2.80
CA ARG A 69 11.15 -12.71 -1.45
C ARG A 69 10.05 -12.31 -0.48
N ASN A 70 9.71 -13.19 0.45
CA ASN A 70 8.70 -12.92 1.47
C ASN A 70 9.37 -12.34 2.71
N VAL A 71 8.83 -11.23 3.19
CA VAL A 71 9.25 -10.59 4.42
C VAL A 71 8.07 -10.57 5.38
N ASP A 72 8.20 -11.25 6.53
CA ASP A 72 7.23 -11.15 7.62
C ASP A 72 7.47 -9.82 8.34
N LEU A 73 6.66 -8.82 8.03
CA LEU A 73 6.77 -7.52 8.66
C LEU A 73 6.13 -7.57 10.04
N ALA A 74 6.92 -7.27 11.06
CA ALA A 74 6.43 -7.22 12.44
C ALA A 74 5.89 -5.82 12.77
N VAL A 75 4.98 -5.77 13.75
CA VAL A 75 4.48 -4.49 14.29
C VAL A 75 5.65 -3.61 14.70
N GLY A 76 5.63 -2.36 14.27
CA GLY A 76 6.71 -1.40 14.55
C GLY A 76 7.85 -1.41 13.54
N GLN A 77 7.80 -2.29 12.54
CA GLN A 77 8.78 -2.28 11.45
C GLN A 77 8.27 -1.49 10.24
N ALA A 78 9.20 -0.91 9.51
CA ALA A 78 8.93 -0.15 8.29
C ALA A 78 9.61 -0.78 7.09
N PHE A 79 9.01 -0.59 5.91
CA PHE A 79 9.55 -1.08 4.64
C PHE A 79 9.39 -0.02 3.56
N ARG A 80 10.47 0.36 2.90
CA ARG A 80 10.45 1.32 1.79
C ARG A 80 10.37 0.58 0.46
N ILE A 81 9.49 1.04 -0.42
CA ILE A 81 9.38 0.61 -1.82
C ILE A 81 9.77 1.77 -2.71
N THR A 82 10.86 1.59 -3.44
CA THR A 82 11.32 2.56 -4.43
C THR A 82 10.57 2.37 -5.76
N PRO A 83 10.51 3.41 -6.63
CA PRO A 83 9.89 3.28 -7.94
C PRO A 83 10.41 2.09 -8.73
N GLY A 84 9.53 1.40 -9.45
CA GLY A 84 9.85 0.24 -10.27
C GLY A 84 9.91 -1.09 -9.54
N THR A 85 9.84 -1.11 -8.22
CA THR A 85 9.90 -2.34 -7.43
C THR A 85 8.54 -3.06 -7.43
N ILE A 86 8.52 -4.29 -7.92
CA ILE A 86 7.31 -5.13 -7.89
C ILE A 86 7.11 -5.66 -6.49
N HIS A 87 5.91 -5.50 -5.95
CA HIS A 87 5.60 -5.85 -4.56
C HIS A 87 4.14 -6.20 -4.36
N GLN A 88 3.84 -6.83 -3.22
CA GLN A 88 2.48 -7.17 -2.79
C GLN A 88 2.42 -7.23 -1.26
N MET A 89 1.36 -6.70 -0.68
CA MET A 89 1.03 -6.88 0.74
C MET A 89 -0.11 -7.89 0.89
N GLU A 90 0.05 -8.83 1.81
CA GLU A 90 -1.00 -9.78 2.17
C GLU A 90 -1.18 -9.84 3.69
N ALA A 91 -2.42 -9.70 4.15
CA ALA A 91 -2.77 -9.77 5.56
C ALA A 91 -3.04 -11.22 5.99
N VAL A 92 -2.27 -11.71 6.96
CA VAL A 92 -2.56 -13.00 7.63
C VAL A 92 -3.70 -12.81 8.62
N THR A 93 -3.65 -11.77 9.42
CA THR A 93 -4.73 -11.27 10.26
C THR A 93 -5.14 -9.89 9.79
N ASP A 94 -6.19 -9.30 10.35
CA ASP A 94 -6.50 -7.89 10.07
C ASP A 94 -5.27 -7.03 10.37
N CYS A 95 -4.92 -6.17 9.42
CA CYS A 95 -3.75 -5.29 9.51
C CYS A 95 -4.14 -3.83 9.35
N ASP A 96 -3.50 -2.98 10.13
CA ASP A 96 -3.47 -1.54 9.90
C ASP A 96 -2.05 -1.12 9.55
N VAL A 97 -1.90 -0.54 8.36
CA VAL A 97 -0.61 -0.15 7.78
C VAL A 97 -0.62 1.35 7.55
N LEU A 98 0.33 2.04 8.16
CA LEU A 98 0.55 3.46 7.89
C LEU A 98 1.45 3.60 6.66
N GLU A 99 1.03 4.41 5.69
CA GLU A 99 1.82 4.69 4.49
C GLU A 99 2.07 6.18 4.37
N VAL A 100 3.32 6.53 4.08
CA VAL A 100 3.70 7.87 3.60
C VAL A 100 4.28 7.72 2.21
N SER A 101 3.95 8.63 1.31
CA SER A 101 4.41 8.56 -0.07
C SER A 101 4.51 9.92 -0.73
N THR A 102 5.15 9.93 -1.90
CA THR A 102 5.03 11.04 -2.83
C THR A 102 3.59 11.16 -3.35
N PRO A 103 3.16 12.33 -3.88
CA PRO A 103 1.73 12.60 -4.14
C PRO A 103 1.19 11.99 -5.44
N HIS A 104 1.65 10.81 -5.81
CA HIS A 104 1.31 10.13 -7.06
C HIS A 104 0.26 9.04 -6.79
N LEU A 105 -0.96 9.42 -6.36
CA LEU A 105 -2.01 8.50 -5.91
C LEU A 105 -2.46 7.52 -6.98
N ASP A 106 -2.48 7.94 -8.25
CA ASP A 106 -2.96 7.12 -9.37
C ASP A 106 -1.84 6.34 -10.07
N ASP A 107 -0.60 6.47 -9.58
CA ASP A 107 0.56 5.81 -10.16
C ASP A 107 0.67 4.38 -9.64
N VAL A 108 -0.12 3.49 -10.21
CA VAL A 108 -0.08 2.06 -9.91
C VAL A 108 -0.25 1.25 -11.20
N VAL A 109 0.64 0.28 -11.41
CA VAL A 109 0.52 -0.72 -12.47
C VAL A 109 0.30 -2.07 -11.81
N ARG A 110 -0.89 -2.63 -11.97
CA ARG A 110 -1.27 -3.93 -11.39
C ARG A 110 -0.96 -5.04 -12.38
N ILE A 111 -0.09 -5.96 -11.95
CA ILE A 111 0.34 -7.12 -12.76
C ILE A 111 -0.61 -8.29 -12.53
N LYS A 112 -0.94 -8.56 -11.26
CA LYS A 112 -1.91 -9.59 -10.83
C LYS A 112 -2.78 -9.04 -9.73
N ASP A 113 -4.07 -9.35 -9.78
CA ASP A 113 -5.02 -8.88 -8.80
C ASP A 113 -6.12 -9.93 -8.58
N ARG A 114 -6.38 -10.26 -7.33
CA ARG A 114 -7.45 -11.21 -6.94
C ARG A 114 -8.85 -10.70 -7.29
N TYR A 115 -8.99 -9.40 -7.54
CA TYR A 115 -10.28 -8.72 -7.70
C TYR A 115 -10.52 -8.22 -9.13
N GLY A 116 -9.69 -8.65 -10.10
CA GLY A 116 -9.87 -8.36 -11.51
C GLY A 116 -9.51 -6.96 -11.97
N ARG A 117 -8.66 -6.24 -11.24
CA ARG A 117 -8.26 -4.87 -11.58
C ARG A 117 -6.94 -4.78 -12.35
N GLU A 118 -6.41 -5.91 -12.86
CA GLU A 118 -5.13 -5.92 -13.59
C GLU A 118 -5.14 -4.87 -14.71
N GLY A 119 -4.03 -4.15 -14.83
CA GLY A 119 -3.84 -3.13 -15.85
C GLY A 119 -4.62 -1.84 -15.63
N THR A 120 -5.28 -1.67 -14.46
CA THR A 120 -6.06 -0.47 -14.13
C THR A 120 -5.52 0.23 -12.89
N SER A 121 -5.92 1.49 -12.69
CA SER A 121 -5.74 2.25 -11.45
C SER A 121 -7.07 2.40 -10.67
N ALA A 122 -8.08 1.61 -10.98
CA ALA A 122 -9.38 1.64 -10.32
C ALA A 122 -9.25 1.36 -8.81
N PRO A 123 -10.13 1.95 -7.99
CA PRO A 123 -10.13 1.72 -6.54
C PRO A 123 -10.32 0.26 -6.15
#